data_a6cd6781e0875435a270ac6dd73a32bb
#
_entry.id   a6cd6781e0875435a270ac6dd73a32bb
#
_cell.length_a   1.000
_cell.length_b   1.000
_cell.length_c   1.000
_cell.angle_alpha   90.00
_cell.angle_beta   90.00
_cell.angle_gamma   90.00
#
_symmetry.space_group_name_H-M   'P 1'
#
loop_
_entity.id
_entity.type
_entity.pdbx_description
1 polymer ?
#
loop_
_entity_poly.entity_id
_entity_poly.type
_entity_poly.pdbx_seq_one_letter_code
_entity_poly.pdbx_strand_id
1 'polypeptide(L)'
;MVLPWEQLRLVLALARHGTFAGAGRALGMAPGALEAELKRVERSAGAALFVREEGRLLPTDAGRSAVRTGERLAEEMARVERVLPRVPPGPPVRLHIEESLAAQWLPVAAADLARKLENVALELVTGRSSAGVDLEVTSRRPVTRGEPPRPLGLTSVALYGSEAYLLDHGRPSRPDALVGHRVVLLTGAHARTDAGRWLHAASRSGARVALRTDSVPVFLSAVHAGVGLGVLPVGSEELAPELVQVHALPELPPRPLYLVFRGEARPSPRIRRAAQVLEQALGAALRRWERRA
;
A
#
# COMPACT_ATOMS: atom_id res chain seq x y z
N MET A 1 10.04 -12.37 -41.72
CA MET A 1 9.03 -11.67 -40.93
C MET A 1 9.62 -11.44 -39.52
N VAL A 2 9.51 -10.25 -38.97
CA VAL A 2 10.09 -9.93 -37.67
C VAL A 2 8.93 -9.75 -36.68
N LEU A 3 8.89 -10.56 -35.62
CA LEU A 3 7.94 -10.33 -34.51
C LEU A 3 8.43 -9.15 -33.67
N PRO A 4 7.62 -8.12 -33.46
CA PRO A 4 7.97 -7.02 -32.54
C PRO A 4 8.22 -7.52 -31.12
N TRP A 5 9.04 -6.78 -30.35
CA TRP A 5 9.37 -7.13 -28.98
C TRP A 5 8.14 -7.38 -28.07
N GLU A 6 7.11 -6.56 -28.21
CA GLU A 6 5.87 -6.72 -27.42
C GLU A 6 5.19 -8.07 -27.68
N GLN A 7 5.25 -8.57 -28.90
CA GLN A 7 4.70 -9.88 -29.25
C GLN A 7 5.58 -11.03 -28.71
N LEU A 8 6.91 -10.86 -28.72
CA LEU A 8 7.82 -11.82 -28.09
C LEU A 8 7.65 -11.88 -26.58
N ARG A 9 7.42 -10.74 -25.91
CA ARG A 9 7.10 -10.70 -24.47
C ARG A 9 5.85 -11.52 -24.13
N LEU A 10 4.82 -11.43 -24.96
CA LEU A 10 3.60 -12.22 -24.80
C LEU A 10 3.90 -13.72 -24.93
N VAL A 11 4.66 -14.13 -25.96
CA VAL A 11 5.08 -15.51 -26.17
C VAL A 11 5.88 -16.04 -24.98
N LEU A 12 6.84 -15.26 -24.47
CA LEU A 12 7.64 -15.61 -23.28
C LEU A 12 6.76 -15.80 -22.04
N ALA A 13 5.80 -14.89 -21.80
CA ALA A 13 4.90 -15.01 -20.66
C ALA A 13 4.01 -16.25 -20.75
N LEU A 14 3.47 -16.55 -21.92
CA LEU A 14 2.66 -17.75 -22.14
C LEU A 14 3.47 -19.04 -21.96
N ALA A 15 4.70 -19.10 -22.49
CA ALA A 15 5.58 -20.25 -22.30
C ALA A 15 5.94 -20.47 -20.82
N ARG A 16 6.21 -19.39 -20.08
CA ARG A 16 6.59 -19.46 -18.67
C ARG A 16 5.44 -19.87 -17.75
N HIS A 17 4.25 -19.36 -18.00
CA HIS A 17 3.10 -19.55 -17.11
C HIS A 17 2.16 -20.69 -17.54
N GLY A 18 2.23 -21.15 -18.78
CA GLY A 18 1.45 -22.25 -19.33
C GLY A 18 -0.07 -22.02 -19.39
N THR A 19 -0.57 -20.84 -19.01
CA THR A 19 -2.00 -20.51 -19.03
C THR A 19 -2.21 -19.02 -19.33
N PHE A 20 -3.35 -18.68 -19.99
CA PHE A 20 -3.70 -17.29 -20.24
C PHE A 20 -3.93 -16.50 -18.93
N ALA A 21 -4.47 -17.14 -17.88
CA ALA A 21 -4.68 -16.50 -16.59
C ALA A 21 -3.35 -16.15 -15.89
N GLY A 22 -2.37 -17.07 -15.94
CA GLY A 22 -1.03 -16.85 -15.36
C GLY A 22 -0.26 -15.76 -16.11
N ALA A 23 -0.20 -15.87 -17.44
CA ALA A 23 0.47 -14.88 -18.28
C ALA A 23 -0.21 -13.50 -18.21
N GLY A 24 -1.56 -13.47 -18.15
CA GLY A 24 -2.33 -12.24 -18.03
C GLY A 24 -2.00 -11.48 -16.75
N ARG A 25 -1.88 -12.17 -15.61
CA ARG A 25 -1.43 -11.54 -14.34
C ARG A 25 -0.03 -10.94 -14.46
N ALA A 26 0.89 -11.66 -15.12
CA ALA A 26 2.28 -11.21 -15.30
C ALA A 26 2.38 -9.98 -16.22
N LEU A 27 1.51 -9.88 -17.23
CA LEU A 27 1.52 -8.79 -18.22
C LEU A 27 0.53 -7.66 -17.90
N GLY A 28 -0.31 -7.80 -16.86
CA GLY A 28 -1.36 -6.83 -16.55
C GLY A 28 -2.49 -6.81 -17.57
N MET A 29 -2.77 -7.95 -18.25
CA MET A 29 -3.78 -8.08 -19.30
C MET A 29 -4.89 -9.06 -18.91
N ALA A 30 -6.12 -8.77 -19.38
CA ALA A 30 -7.21 -9.74 -19.23
C ALA A 30 -6.94 -11.02 -20.05
N PRO A 31 -7.27 -12.23 -19.54
CA PRO A 31 -7.00 -13.49 -20.22
C PRO A 31 -7.57 -13.57 -21.64
N GLY A 32 -8.79 -13.06 -21.87
CA GLY A 32 -9.42 -13.02 -23.18
C GLY A 32 -8.71 -12.09 -24.18
N ALA A 33 -8.21 -10.94 -23.69
CA ALA A 33 -7.42 -10.02 -24.51
C ALA A 33 -6.08 -10.67 -24.93
N LEU A 34 -5.46 -11.41 -24.00
CA LEU A 34 -4.22 -12.12 -24.26
C LEU A 34 -4.40 -13.25 -25.29
N GLU A 35 -5.52 -13.98 -25.22
CA GLU A 35 -5.86 -15.01 -26.21
C GLU A 35 -6.08 -14.41 -27.61
N ALA A 36 -6.81 -13.30 -27.69
CA ALA A 36 -7.03 -12.59 -28.94
C ALA A 36 -5.71 -12.09 -29.55
N GLU A 37 -4.81 -11.59 -28.71
CA GLU A 37 -3.49 -11.12 -29.13
C GLU A 37 -2.63 -12.29 -29.63
N LEU A 38 -2.61 -13.44 -28.93
CA LEU A 38 -1.89 -14.62 -29.40
C LEU A 38 -2.37 -15.05 -30.80
N LYS A 39 -3.68 -15.12 -31.01
CA LYS A 39 -4.25 -15.44 -32.33
C LYS A 39 -3.83 -14.46 -33.42
N ARG A 40 -3.65 -13.19 -33.06
CA ARG A 40 -3.14 -12.17 -34.00
C ARG A 40 -1.67 -12.40 -34.33
N VAL A 41 -0.86 -12.71 -33.32
CA VAL A 41 0.57 -13.03 -33.49
C VAL A 41 0.74 -14.27 -34.35
N GLU A 42 0.01 -15.36 -34.11
CA GLU A 42 0.08 -16.63 -34.89
C GLU A 42 -0.35 -16.43 -36.34
N ARG A 43 -1.41 -15.63 -36.57
CA ARG A 43 -1.81 -15.26 -37.96
C ARG A 43 -0.71 -14.48 -38.67
N SER A 44 -0.07 -13.53 -37.96
CA SER A 44 1.04 -12.77 -38.53
C SER A 44 2.28 -13.63 -38.74
N ALA A 45 2.50 -14.64 -37.87
CA ALA A 45 3.59 -15.60 -37.98
C ALA A 45 3.36 -16.67 -39.07
N GLY A 46 2.13 -16.87 -39.46
CA GLY A 46 1.76 -17.93 -40.40
C GLY A 46 1.88 -19.35 -39.81
N ALA A 47 1.99 -19.45 -38.48
CA ALA A 47 2.14 -20.71 -37.75
C ALA A 47 1.54 -20.60 -36.35
N ALA A 48 0.97 -21.72 -35.86
CA ALA A 48 0.60 -21.83 -34.46
C ALA A 48 1.85 -21.84 -33.58
N LEU A 49 1.89 -21.00 -32.57
CA LEU A 49 3.01 -20.95 -31.62
C LEU A 49 2.75 -21.79 -30.39
N PHE A 50 1.47 -22.05 -30.06
CA PHE A 50 1.08 -22.87 -28.92
C PHE A 50 0.00 -23.89 -29.33
N VAL A 51 0.04 -25.05 -28.66
CA VAL A 51 -1.05 -26.02 -28.62
C VAL A 51 -1.58 -26.13 -27.21
N ARG A 52 -2.85 -26.51 -27.09
CA ARG A 52 -3.48 -26.72 -25.81
C ARG A 52 -3.60 -28.20 -25.50
N GLU A 53 -2.88 -28.65 -24.47
CA GLU A 53 -2.93 -30.01 -23.97
C GLU A 53 -3.25 -30.01 -22.48
N GLU A 54 -4.23 -30.79 -22.06
CA GLU A 54 -4.68 -30.92 -20.67
C GLU A 54 -4.91 -29.58 -19.94
N GLY A 55 -5.43 -28.59 -20.69
CA GLY A 55 -5.70 -27.26 -20.16
C GLY A 55 -4.50 -26.30 -20.08
N ARG A 56 -3.30 -26.77 -20.47
CA ARG A 56 -2.06 -25.99 -20.54
C ARG A 56 -1.71 -25.61 -21.96
N LEU A 57 -1.01 -24.50 -22.09
CA LEU A 57 -0.42 -24.04 -23.34
C LEU A 57 1.02 -24.57 -23.43
N LEU A 58 1.30 -25.39 -24.43
CA LEU A 58 2.63 -25.90 -24.74
C LEU A 58 3.12 -25.28 -26.04
N PRO A 59 4.38 -24.83 -26.11
CA PRO A 59 4.92 -24.23 -27.33
C PRO A 59 5.14 -25.29 -28.40
N THR A 60 4.73 -25.02 -29.64
CA THR A 60 5.07 -25.78 -30.83
C THR A 60 6.55 -25.63 -31.19
N ASP A 61 7.04 -26.26 -32.26
CA ASP A 61 8.42 -26.03 -32.75
C ASP A 61 8.64 -24.55 -33.13
N ALA A 62 7.67 -23.93 -33.76
CA ALA A 62 7.68 -22.49 -34.07
C ALA A 62 7.64 -21.66 -32.78
N GLY A 63 6.81 -22.08 -31.82
CA GLY A 63 6.73 -21.45 -30.49
C GLY A 63 8.05 -21.54 -29.72
N ARG A 64 8.67 -22.71 -29.69
CA ARG A 64 10.00 -22.90 -29.07
C ARG A 64 11.08 -22.04 -29.72
N SER A 65 11.03 -21.88 -31.04
CA SER A 65 11.95 -20.97 -31.74
C SER A 65 11.71 -19.50 -31.36
N ALA A 66 10.45 -19.08 -31.28
CA ALA A 66 10.09 -17.72 -30.85
C ALA A 66 10.49 -17.46 -29.40
N VAL A 67 10.31 -18.43 -28.48
CA VAL A 67 10.76 -18.38 -27.09
C VAL A 67 12.27 -18.17 -27.01
N ARG A 68 13.07 -19.01 -27.64
CA ARG A 68 14.55 -18.86 -27.66
C ARG A 68 15.01 -17.53 -28.20
N THR A 69 14.34 -17.02 -29.24
CA THR A 69 14.65 -15.69 -29.80
C THR A 69 14.29 -14.60 -28.83
N GLY A 70 13.13 -14.69 -28.19
CA GLY A 70 12.69 -13.74 -27.17
C GLY A 70 13.61 -13.71 -25.95
N GLU A 71 14.06 -14.86 -25.46
CA GLU A 71 15.01 -14.96 -24.33
C GLU A 71 16.34 -14.28 -24.66
N ARG A 72 16.94 -14.56 -25.83
CA ARG A 72 18.17 -13.87 -26.25
C ARG A 72 17.99 -12.37 -26.37
N LEU A 73 16.86 -11.91 -26.92
CA LEU A 73 16.58 -10.48 -27.02
C LEU A 73 16.39 -9.84 -25.63
N ALA A 74 15.72 -10.54 -24.72
CA ALA A 74 15.58 -10.09 -23.33
C ALA A 74 16.94 -9.95 -22.62
N GLU A 75 17.86 -10.92 -22.85
CA GLU A 75 19.22 -10.87 -22.31
C GLU A 75 20.02 -9.70 -22.88
N GLU A 76 19.95 -9.47 -24.21
CA GLU A 76 20.62 -8.32 -24.83
C GLU A 76 20.04 -6.99 -24.36
N MET A 77 18.71 -6.87 -24.21
CA MET A 77 18.10 -5.67 -23.66
C MET A 77 18.54 -5.43 -22.21
N ALA A 78 18.56 -6.49 -21.38
CA ALA A 78 19.09 -6.39 -20.01
C ALA A 78 20.58 -6.03 -19.96
N ARG A 79 21.36 -6.45 -20.99
CA ARG A 79 22.76 -6.03 -21.13
C ARG A 79 22.87 -4.54 -21.46
N VAL A 80 22.06 -4.05 -22.40
CA VAL A 80 21.98 -2.63 -22.75
C VAL A 80 21.56 -1.80 -21.55
N GLU A 81 20.55 -2.22 -20.82
CA GLU A 81 20.10 -1.53 -19.58
C GLU A 81 21.17 -1.47 -18.49
N ARG A 82 22.07 -2.45 -18.42
CA ARG A 82 23.21 -2.42 -17.48
C ARG A 82 24.33 -1.46 -17.92
N VAL A 83 24.45 -1.20 -19.21
CA VAL A 83 25.49 -0.34 -19.79
C VAL A 83 25.00 1.11 -19.93
N LEU A 84 23.68 1.29 -20.11
CA LEU A 84 23.12 2.64 -20.12
C LEU A 84 23.41 3.30 -18.77
N PRO A 85 23.97 4.52 -18.77
CA PRO A 85 24.18 5.26 -17.53
C PRO A 85 22.82 5.35 -16.85
N ARG A 86 22.72 4.80 -15.64
CA ARG A 86 21.55 5.06 -14.79
C ARG A 86 21.48 6.56 -14.66
N VAL A 87 20.44 7.18 -15.21
CA VAL A 87 20.16 8.58 -14.95
C VAL A 87 20.20 8.73 -13.43
N PRO A 88 21.06 9.59 -12.85
CA PRO A 88 21.10 9.74 -11.41
C PRO A 88 19.67 9.94 -10.92
N PRO A 89 19.25 9.29 -9.85
CA PRO A 89 17.94 9.53 -9.32
C PRO A 89 17.81 11.04 -9.10
N GLY A 90 16.82 11.67 -9.74
CA GLY A 90 16.56 13.09 -9.51
C GLY A 90 16.29 13.33 -8.01
N PRO A 91 16.12 14.56 -7.55
CA PRO A 91 15.87 14.86 -6.14
C PRO A 91 14.70 14.00 -5.64
N PRO A 92 14.67 13.57 -4.37
CA PRO A 92 13.61 12.72 -3.85
C PRO A 92 12.24 13.38 -4.04
N VAL A 93 11.19 12.58 -4.21
CA VAL A 93 9.81 13.07 -4.13
C VAL A 93 9.46 13.21 -2.67
N ARG A 94 9.15 14.43 -2.23
CA ARG A 94 8.83 14.74 -0.84
C ARG A 94 7.36 14.50 -0.58
N LEU A 95 7.06 13.54 0.29
CA LEU A 95 5.70 13.15 0.69
C LEU A 95 5.44 13.55 2.14
N HIS A 96 4.46 14.42 2.37
CA HIS A 96 3.91 14.65 3.71
C HIS A 96 2.79 13.65 4.01
N ILE A 97 2.87 13.04 5.19
CA ILE A 97 1.87 12.09 5.69
C ILE A 97 1.80 12.18 7.23
N GLU A 98 0.60 12.10 7.80
CA GLU A 98 0.44 12.04 9.26
C GLU A 98 1.27 10.90 9.87
N GLU A 99 1.95 11.16 10.99
CA GLU A 99 2.87 10.22 11.64
C GLU A 99 2.20 8.88 11.99
N SER A 100 0.97 8.90 12.49
CA SER A 100 0.20 7.71 12.83
C SER A 100 -0.07 6.83 11.61
N LEU A 101 -0.42 7.45 10.48
CA LEU A 101 -0.67 6.76 9.23
C LEU A 101 0.64 6.26 8.60
N ALA A 102 1.72 7.04 8.69
CA ALA A 102 3.04 6.64 8.22
C ALA A 102 3.55 5.41 8.99
N ALA A 103 3.46 5.43 10.31
CA ALA A 103 3.89 4.35 11.18
C ALA A 103 3.11 3.04 10.92
N GLN A 104 1.84 3.13 10.56
CA GLN A 104 1.01 1.97 10.26
C GLN A 104 1.20 1.45 8.83
N TRP A 105 1.18 2.35 7.86
CA TRP A 105 1.14 1.96 6.45
C TRP A 105 2.51 1.59 5.88
N LEU A 106 3.56 2.35 6.24
CA LEU A 106 4.89 2.17 5.64
C LEU A 106 5.47 0.77 5.82
N PRO A 107 5.47 0.17 7.03
CA PRO A 107 6.02 -1.16 7.19
C PRO A 107 5.32 -2.21 6.32
N VAL A 108 4.00 -2.09 6.14
CA VAL A 108 3.20 -3.00 5.31
C VAL A 108 3.46 -2.79 3.81
N ALA A 109 3.72 -1.55 3.39
CA ALA A 109 3.86 -1.18 1.99
C ALA A 109 5.32 -1.06 1.51
N ALA A 110 6.30 -0.99 2.41
CA ALA A 110 7.68 -0.62 2.09
C ALA A 110 8.32 -1.47 0.98
N ALA A 111 8.19 -2.80 1.06
CA ALA A 111 8.77 -3.70 0.06
C ALA A 111 8.13 -3.52 -1.32
N ASP A 112 6.82 -3.28 -1.38
CA ASP A 112 6.08 -3.07 -2.63
C ASP A 112 6.41 -1.69 -3.23
N LEU A 113 6.53 -0.66 -2.39
CA LEU A 113 6.97 0.67 -2.79
C LEU A 113 8.39 0.65 -3.37
N ALA A 114 9.33 -0.01 -2.69
CA ALA A 114 10.73 -0.11 -3.15
C ALA A 114 10.80 -0.75 -4.55
N ARG A 115 10.03 -1.82 -4.79
CA ARG A 115 9.99 -2.47 -6.10
C ARG A 115 9.36 -1.59 -7.19
N LYS A 116 8.24 -0.91 -6.87
CA LYS A 116 7.45 -0.17 -7.86
C LYS A 116 8.02 1.21 -8.18
N LEU A 117 8.76 1.79 -7.24
CA LEU A 117 9.38 3.12 -7.41
C LEU A 117 10.75 3.06 -8.08
N GLU A 118 11.42 1.90 -8.09
CA GLU A 118 12.73 1.60 -8.71
C GLU A 118 13.74 2.76 -8.66
N ASN A 119 13.53 3.81 -9.48
CA ASN A 119 14.43 4.96 -9.63
C ASN A 119 13.88 6.25 -9.01
N VAL A 120 12.82 6.18 -8.18
CA VAL A 120 12.22 7.33 -7.50
C VAL A 120 12.43 7.21 -6.00
N ALA A 121 13.34 8.01 -5.46
CA ALA A 121 13.49 8.12 -4.01
C ALA A 121 12.31 8.89 -3.41
N LEU A 122 11.79 8.40 -2.26
CA LEU A 122 10.82 9.12 -1.44
C LEU A 122 11.52 9.70 -0.20
N GLU A 123 11.24 10.96 0.09
CA GLU A 123 11.53 11.61 1.36
C GLU A 123 10.22 11.80 2.12
N LEU A 124 10.09 11.13 3.27
CA LEU A 124 8.89 11.24 4.10
C LEU A 124 9.01 12.37 5.10
N VAL A 125 7.99 13.21 5.13
CA VAL A 125 7.86 14.32 6.06
C VAL A 125 6.63 14.06 6.93
N THR A 126 6.83 13.79 8.22
CA THR A 126 5.74 13.49 9.17
C THR A 126 5.43 14.67 10.11
N GLY A 127 6.16 15.78 9.96
CA GLY A 127 5.99 16.97 10.79
C GLY A 127 4.67 17.69 10.58
N ARG A 128 4.48 18.79 11.32
CA ARG A 128 3.24 19.59 11.30
C ARG A 128 3.05 20.45 10.04
N SER A 129 4.09 20.62 9.26
CA SER A 129 4.09 21.47 8.06
C SER A 129 4.27 20.65 6.81
N SER A 130 3.39 20.86 5.85
CA SER A 130 3.52 20.34 4.48
C SER A 130 4.19 21.33 3.52
N ALA A 131 4.89 22.33 4.04
CA ALA A 131 5.60 23.31 3.21
C ALA A 131 6.76 22.64 2.44
N GLY A 132 6.84 22.95 1.15
CA GLY A 132 7.93 22.45 0.28
C GLY A 132 7.86 20.95 0.00
N VAL A 133 6.70 20.29 0.10
CA VAL A 133 6.49 18.90 -0.32
C VAL A 133 5.85 18.86 -1.71
N ASP A 134 6.08 17.75 -2.41
CA ASP A 134 5.48 17.51 -3.73
C ASP A 134 4.09 16.90 -3.60
N LEU A 135 3.94 15.98 -2.65
CA LEU A 135 2.72 15.21 -2.39
C LEU A 135 2.33 15.28 -0.91
N GLU A 136 1.05 15.20 -0.63
CA GLU A 136 0.53 15.12 0.74
C GLU A 136 -0.60 14.10 0.83
N VAL A 137 -0.56 13.26 1.88
CA VAL A 137 -1.70 12.46 2.30
C VAL A 137 -2.39 13.16 3.47
N THR A 138 -3.65 13.50 3.32
CA THR A 138 -4.41 14.29 4.29
C THR A 138 -5.84 13.79 4.44
N SER A 139 -6.39 13.90 5.65
CA SER A 139 -7.80 13.64 5.94
C SER A 139 -8.71 14.85 5.68
N ARG A 140 -8.15 16.01 5.44
CA ARG A 140 -8.91 17.21 5.09
C ARG A 140 -9.06 17.30 3.60
N ARG A 141 -10.30 17.48 3.10
CA ARG A 141 -10.52 17.75 1.68
C ARG A 141 -9.87 19.09 1.33
N PRO A 142 -8.76 19.07 0.57
CA PRO A 142 -8.05 20.31 0.29
C PRO A 142 -8.73 21.08 -0.83
N VAL A 143 -8.61 22.39 -0.76
CA VAL A 143 -8.85 23.27 -1.91
C VAL A 143 -7.55 23.34 -2.69
N THR A 144 -7.55 22.86 -3.92
CA THR A 144 -6.37 22.88 -4.82
C THR A 144 -6.61 23.83 -5.98
N ARG A 145 -5.55 24.52 -6.42
CA ARG A 145 -5.57 25.36 -7.63
C ARG A 145 -5.02 24.62 -8.87
N GLY A 146 -4.57 23.37 -8.68
CA GLY A 146 -3.98 22.52 -9.70
C GLY A 146 -4.74 21.21 -9.89
N GLU A 147 -4.01 20.07 -9.90
CA GLU A 147 -4.64 18.75 -10.01
C GLU A 147 -5.63 18.50 -8.85
N PRO A 148 -6.80 17.91 -9.13
CA PRO A 148 -7.79 17.63 -8.10
C PRO A 148 -7.25 16.60 -7.09
N PRO A 149 -7.69 16.66 -5.82
CA PRO A 149 -7.35 15.66 -4.82
C PRO A 149 -7.83 14.27 -5.24
N ARG A 150 -6.99 13.26 -5.08
CA ARG A 150 -7.32 11.88 -5.40
C ARG A 150 -7.80 11.16 -4.13
N PRO A 151 -9.03 10.63 -4.10
CA PRO A 151 -9.50 9.86 -2.96
C PRO A 151 -8.72 8.55 -2.86
N LEU A 152 -8.22 8.23 -1.65
CA LEU A 152 -7.49 7.00 -1.36
C LEU A 152 -8.37 5.93 -0.74
N GLY A 153 -9.34 6.33 0.10
CA GLY A 153 -10.22 5.47 0.88
C GLY A 153 -10.57 6.09 2.22
N LEU A 154 -11.07 5.28 3.12
CA LEU A 154 -11.42 5.67 4.49
C LEU A 154 -10.43 5.09 5.50
N THR A 155 -10.18 5.79 6.59
CA THR A 155 -9.46 5.28 7.74
C THR A 155 -10.36 5.34 8.97
N SER A 156 -10.43 4.23 9.71
CA SER A 156 -11.19 4.08 10.94
C SER A 156 -10.25 3.84 12.11
N VAL A 157 -10.73 3.99 13.32
CA VAL A 157 -10.02 3.67 14.55
C VAL A 157 -10.82 2.70 15.40
N ALA A 158 -10.13 1.92 16.23
CA ALA A 158 -10.73 0.98 17.14
C ALA A 158 -9.96 0.95 18.47
N LEU A 159 -10.56 0.40 19.51
CA LEU A 159 -9.88 0.12 20.76
C LEU A 159 -9.06 -1.15 20.61
N TYR A 160 -7.77 -1.09 20.97
CA TYR A 160 -6.81 -2.19 20.89
C TYR A 160 -6.16 -2.48 22.23
N GLY A 161 -5.76 -3.73 22.41
CA GLY A 161 -4.86 -4.18 23.46
C GLY A 161 -4.00 -5.32 22.95
N SER A 162 -2.89 -5.64 23.62
CA SER A 162 -2.15 -6.86 23.29
C SER A 162 -2.88 -8.10 23.83
N GLU A 163 -2.67 -9.24 23.18
CA GLU A 163 -3.22 -10.52 23.64
C GLU A 163 -2.84 -10.83 25.09
N ALA A 164 -1.56 -10.64 25.44
CA ALA A 164 -1.07 -10.82 26.80
C ALA A 164 -1.81 -9.94 27.81
N TYR A 165 -2.00 -8.65 27.49
CA TYR A 165 -2.77 -7.76 28.36
C TYR A 165 -4.21 -8.24 28.58
N LEU A 166 -4.86 -8.71 27.52
CA LEU A 166 -6.24 -9.17 27.58
C LEU A 166 -6.41 -10.50 28.32
N LEU A 167 -5.39 -11.36 28.28
CA LEU A 167 -5.36 -12.59 29.08
C LEU A 167 -5.28 -12.27 30.58
N ASP A 168 -4.47 -11.28 30.98
CA ASP A 168 -4.29 -10.91 32.38
C ASP A 168 -5.43 -10.07 32.98
N HIS A 169 -6.06 -9.22 32.14
CA HIS A 169 -6.99 -8.19 32.63
C HIS A 169 -8.42 -8.36 32.09
N GLY A 170 -8.64 -9.35 31.22
CA GLY A 170 -9.91 -9.52 30.53
C GLY A 170 -10.16 -8.49 29.42
N ARG A 171 -11.31 -8.62 28.75
CA ARG A 171 -11.78 -7.64 27.76
C ARG A 171 -12.81 -6.74 28.40
N PRO A 172 -12.76 -5.42 28.18
CA PRO A 172 -13.86 -4.54 28.59
C PRO A 172 -15.15 -5.02 27.91
N SER A 173 -16.26 -4.99 28.65
CA SER A 173 -17.58 -5.44 28.14
C SER A 173 -18.17 -4.51 27.08
N ARG A 174 -17.76 -3.23 27.11
CA ARG A 174 -18.11 -2.20 26.14
C ARG A 174 -16.90 -1.27 25.92
N PRO A 175 -16.85 -0.53 24.79
CA PRO A 175 -15.71 0.34 24.49
C PRO A 175 -15.38 1.34 25.61
N ASP A 176 -16.39 1.88 26.27
CA ASP A 176 -16.29 2.90 27.33
C ASP A 176 -16.22 2.30 28.75
N ALA A 177 -16.41 0.99 28.91
CA ALA A 177 -16.36 0.29 30.22
C ALA A 177 -14.92 -0.03 30.62
N LEU A 178 -14.09 1.00 30.85
CA LEU A 178 -12.68 0.86 31.12
C LEU A 178 -12.31 0.80 32.62
N VAL A 179 -13.29 0.65 33.49
CA VAL A 179 -13.06 0.47 34.93
C VAL A 179 -12.18 -0.75 35.19
N GLY A 180 -11.10 -0.56 35.95
CA GLY A 180 -10.12 -1.61 36.25
C GLY A 180 -9.10 -1.84 35.14
N HIS A 181 -9.29 -1.32 33.96
CA HIS A 181 -8.32 -1.42 32.89
C HIS A 181 -7.26 -0.31 32.94
N ARG A 182 -6.10 -0.60 32.37
CA ARG A 182 -5.04 0.37 32.13
C ARG A 182 -5.18 0.92 30.72
N VAL A 183 -4.85 2.21 30.55
CA VAL A 183 -4.84 2.88 29.26
C VAL A 183 -3.53 3.61 29.02
N VAL A 184 -3.14 3.68 27.75
CA VAL A 184 -2.04 4.51 27.26
C VAL A 184 -2.65 5.73 26.57
N LEU A 185 -2.25 6.93 26.92
CA LEU A 185 -2.82 8.16 26.39
C LEU A 185 -1.80 8.93 25.56
N LEU A 186 -2.23 9.36 24.39
CA LEU A 186 -1.52 10.37 23.62
C LEU A 186 -1.77 11.76 24.19
N THR A 187 -0.72 12.60 24.21
CA THR A 187 -0.76 13.99 24.69
C THR A 187 -0.52 14.98 23.54
N GLY A 188 -0.38 16.25 23.85
CA GLY A 188 -0.09 17.29 22.86
C GLY A 188 -1.17 17.43 21.78
N ALA A 189 -0.76 17.48 20.53
CA ALA A 189 -1.67 17.62 19.38
C ALA A 189 -2.55 16.39 19.17
N HIS A 190 -2.03 15.21 19.47
CA HIS A 190 -2.74 13.93 19.30
C HIS A 190 -3.90 13.75 20.29
N ALA A 191 -3.80 14.33 21.49
CA ALA A 191 -4.92 14.37 22.46
C ALA A 191 -6.15 15.13 21.94
N ARG A 192 -5.96 16.00 20.95
CA ARG A 192 -7.04 16.83 20.36
C ARG A 192 -7.71 16.19 19.16
N THR A 193 -7.24 15.04 18.70
CA THR A 193 -7.93 14.23 17.67
C THR A 193 -9.20 13.63 18.26
N ASP A 194 -10.13 13.19 17.40
CA ASP A 194 -11.37 12.55 17.87
C ASP A 194 -11.05 11.29 18.69
N ALA A 195 -10.12 10.45 18.23
CA ALA A 195 -9.63 9.28 18.94
C ALA A 195 -9.00 9.63 20.30
N GLY A 196 -8.14 10.66 20.32
CA GLY A 196 -7.53 11.15 21.56
C GLY A 196 -8.56 11.66 22.56
N ARG A 197 -9.50 12.54 22.13
CA ARG A 197 -10.58 13.05 22.98
C ARG A 197 -11.46 11.93 23.52
N TRP A 198 -11.82 10.96 22.67
CA TRP A 198 -12.63 9.81 23.05
C TRP A 198 -11.95 9.01 24.17
N LEU A 199 -10.70 8.59 23.99
CA LEU A 199 -9.97 7.78 24.97
C LEU A 199 -9.73 8.55 26.27
N HIS A 200 -9.42 9.85 26.18
CA HIS A 200 -9.31 10.71 27.37
C HIS A 200 -10.65 10.83 28.14
N ALA A 201 -11.78 10.88 27.43
CA ALA A 201 -13.10 10.92 28.07
C ALA A 201 -13.42 9.57 28.72
N ALA A 202 -13.27 8.46 27.98
CA ALA A 202 -13.51 7.11 28.47
C ALA A 202 -12.63 6.76 29.68
N SER A 203 -11.37 7.22 29.70
CA SER A 203 -10.45 6.96 30.82
C SER A 203 -10.90 7.59 32.16
N ARG A 204 -11.72 8.65 32.14
CA ARG A 204 -12.24 9.30 33.37
C ARG A 204 -13.27 8.44 34.09
N SER A 205 -13.83 7.43 33.43
CA SER A 205 -14.82 6.52 34.00
C SER A 205 -14.19 5.43 34.89
N GLY A 206 -12.93 5.59 35.34
CA GLY A 206 -12.28 4.68 36.28
C GLY A 206 -11.15 3.84 35.71
N ALA A 207 -10.67 4.15 34.51
CA ALA A 207 -9.46 3.54 33.98
C ALA A 207 -8.21 4.11 34.66
N ARG A 208 -7.18 3.26 34.84
CA ARG A 208 -5.85 3.66 35.30
C ARG A 208 -5.00 4.11 34.11
N VAL A 209 -4.58 5.36 34.06
CA VAL A 209 -3.60 5.80 33.08
C VAL A 209 -2.23 5.24 33.43
N ALA A 210 -1.74 4.29 32.61
CA ALA A 210 -0.44 3.64 32.82
C ALA A 210 0.72 4.43 32.20
N LEU A 211 0.45 5.09 31.05
CA LEU A 211 1.46 5.89 30.33
C LEU A 211 0.82 7.08 29.63
N ARG A 212 1.55 8.18 29.57
CA ARG A 212 1.24 9.34 28.74
C ARG A 212 2.46 9.66 27.87
N THR A 213 2.24 9.90 26.58
CA THR A 213 3.31 10.24 25.63
C THR A 213 2.74 11.14 24.52
N ASP A 214 3.57 11.99 23.94
CA ASP A 214 3.26 12.74 22.72
C ASP A 214 3.81 12.07 21.46
N SER A 215 4.59 10.98 21.63
CA SER A 215 5.19 10.20 20.55
C SER A 215 4.26 9.06 20.11
N VAL A 216 3.84 9.06 18.85
CA VAL A 216 3.03 7.99 18.28
C VAL A 216 3.77 6.64 18.28
N PRO A 217 5.05 6.54 17.90
CA PRO A 217 5.78 5.26 18.00
C PRO A 217 5.84 4.69 19.41
N VAL A 218 6.09 5.53 20.42
CA VAL A 218 6.10 5.09 21.83
C VAL A 218 4.70 4.62 22.26
N PHE A 219 3.66 5.32 21.85
CA PHE A 219 2.27 4.93 22.13
C PHE A 219 1.94 3.55 21.52
N LEU A 220 2.26 3.32 20.24
CA LEU A 220 2.06 2.04 19.55
C LEU A 220 2.82 0.92 20.26
N SER A 221 4.10 1.14 20.56
CA SER A 221 4.94 0.16 21.26
C SER A 221 4.43 -0.15 22.65
N ALA A 222 3.93 0.82 23.39
CA ALA A 222 3.38 0.62 24.73
C ALA A 222 2.10 -0.24 24.71
N VAL A 223 1.19 0.02 23.77
CA VAL A 223 -0.02 -0.80 23.62
C VAL A 223 0.35 -2.23 23.21
N HIS A 224 1.26 -2.38 22.26
CA HIS A 224 1.79 -3.68 21.84
C HIS A 224 2.44 -4.45 22.99
N ALA A 225 3.25 -3.80 23.81
CA ALA A 225 3.91 -4.40 24.97
C ALA A 225 2.95 -4.70 26.15
N GLY A 226 1.66 -4.46 26.03
CA GLY A 226 0.66 -4.76 27.06
C GLY A 226 0.66 -3.78 28.23
N VAL A 227 1.17 -2.57 28.06
CA VAL A 227 1.10 -1.52 29.09
C VAL A 227 -0.35 -1.14 29.40
N GLY A 228 -1.22 -1.18 28.40
CA GLY A 228 -2.65 -0.89 28.54
C GLY A 228 -3.36 -0.82 27.19
N LEU A 229 -4.64 -0.48 27.22
CA LEU A 229 -5.46 -0.29 26.04
C LEU A 229 -5.16 1.06 25.36
N GLY A 230 -5.32 1.11 24.04
CA GLY A 230 -5.16 2.32 23.23
C GLY A 230 -6.11 2.37 22.04
N VAL A 231 -6.42 3.57 21.55
CA VAL A 231 -7.18 3.73 20.30
C VAL A 231 -6.20 3.85 19.15
N LEU A 232 -6.20 2.84 18.27
CA LEU A 232 -5.30 2.72 17.12
C LEU A 232 -6.11 2.72 15.81
N PRO A 233 -5.49 3.05 14.68
CA PRO A 233 -6.11 2.82 13.38
C PRO A 233 -6.41 1.33 13.14
N VAL A 234 -7.54 1.04 12.51
CA VAL A 234 -7.88 -0.33 12.07
C VAL A 234 -6.81 -0.84 11.12
N GLY A 235 -6.40 -2.10 11.26
CA GLY A 235 -5.28 -2.70 10.53
C GLY A 235 -3.95 -2.68 11.30
N SER A 236 -3.92 -2.14 12.54
CA SER A 236 -2.70 -2.12 13.37
C SER A 236 -2.19 -3.53 13.71
N GLU A 237 -3.04 -4.54 13.68
CA GLU A 237 -2.68 -5.95 13.84
C GLU A 237 -1.82 -6.49 12.67
N GLU A 238 -1.78 -5.83 11.53
CA GLU A 238 -0.88 -6.22 10.43
C GLU A 238 0.59 -5.90 10.74
N LEU A 239 0.84 -4.96 11.67
CA LEU A 239 2.18 -4.60 12.11
C LEU A 239 2.65 -5.42 13.31
N ALA A 240 1.73 -5.79 14.16
CA ALA A 240 1.97 -6.48 15.41
C ALA A 240 0.86 -7.50 15.61
N PRO A 241 1.10 -8.78 15.21
CA PRO A 241 0.08 -9.84 15.29
C PRO A 241 -0.49 -10.05 16.69
N GLU A 242 0.25 -9.66 17.74
CA GLU A 242 -0.18 -9.72 19.12
C GLU A 242 -1.20 -8.64 19.50
N LEU A 243 -1.39 -7.62 18.65
CA LEU A 243 -2.44 -6.63 18.83
C LEU A 243 -3.80 -7.21 18.43
N VAL A 244 -4.76 -7.06 19.33
CA VAL A 244 -6.13 -7.52 19.15
C VAL A 244 -7.04 -6.31 19.13
N GLN A 245 -7.89 -6.22 18.12
CA GLN A 245 -9.00 -5.27 18.13
C GLN A 245 -10.01 -5.70 19.20
N VAL A 246 -10.16 -4.87 20.22
CA VAL A 246 -11.05 -5.14 21.36
C VAL A 246 -12.47 -4.75 21.04
N HIS A 247 -12.66 -3.51 20.56
CA HIS A 247 -13.94 -2.97 20.15
C HIS A 247 -13.80 -2.02 18.96
N ALA A 248 -14.74 -2.08 18.01
CA ALA A 248 -14.97 -1.01 17.06
C ALA A 248 -15.51 0.23 17.80
N LEU A 249 -15.30 1.41 17.22
CA LEU A 249 -15.74 2.69 17.77
C LEU A 249 -16.65 3.40 16.76
N PRO A 250 -17.92 2.95 16.61
CA PRO A 250 -18.83 3.47 15.58
C PRO A 250 -19.19 4.94 15.79
N GLU A 251 -19.06 5.47 17.02
CA GLU A 251 -19.20 6.88 17.36
C GLU A 251 -18.07 7.75 16.80
N LEU A 252 -16.98 7.16 16.33
CA LEU A 252 -15.89 7.83 15.64
C LEU A 252 -15.97 7.53 14.15
N PRO A 253 -16.60 8.41 13.36
CA PRO A 253 -16.85 8.13 11.95
C PRO A 253 -15.54 7.96 11.17
N PRO A 254 -15.51 7.07 10.16
CA PRO A 254 -14.38 6.94 9.27
C PRO A 254 -14.00 8.26 8.63
N ARG A 255 -12.71 8.54 8.51
CA ARG A 255 -12.18 9.75 7.90
C ARG A 255 -11.69 9.47 6.50
N PRO A 256 -12.10 10.26 5.48
CA PRO A 256 -11.58 10.11 4.13
C PRO A 256 -10.11 10.53 4.09
N LEU A 257 -9.32 9.83 3.29
CA LEU A 257 -7.95 10.19 2.96
C LEU A 257 -7.83 10.57 1.50
N TYR A 258 -7.04 11.59 1.24
CA TYR A 258 -6.77 12.13 -0.09
C TYR A 258 -5.28 12.22 -0.35
N LEU A 259 -4.86 11.89 -1.57
CA LEU A 259 -3.54 12.22 -2.09
C LEU A 259 -3.64 13.54 -2.86
N VAL A 260 -2.79 14.49 -2.52
CA VAL A 260 -2.80 15.86 -3.01
C VAL A 260 -1.45 16.21 -3.60
N PHE A 261 -1.45 16.86 -4.76
CA PHE A 261 -0.26 17.50 -5.33
C PHE A 261 -0.11 18.90 -4.70
N ARG A 262 1.05 19.15 -4.07
CA ARG A 262 1.35 20.41 -3.36
C ARG A 262 2.34 21.30 -4.09
N GLY A 263 3.06 20.76 -5.04
CA GLY A 263 4.05 21.48 -5.84
C GLY A 263 3.43 22.28 -6.99
N GLU A 264 4.20 22.40 -8.07
CA GLU A 264 3.82 23.17 -9.27
C GLU A 264 2.52 22.70 -9.92
N ALA A 265 1.88 23.60 -10.68
CA ALA A 265 0.58 23.34 -11.35
C ALA A 265 0.63 22.14 -12.32
N ARG A 266 1.84 21.73 -12.76
CA ARG A 266 2.08 20.55 -13.61
C ARG A 266 3.17 19.69 -12.99
N PRO A 267 2.82 18.65 -12.22
CA PRO A 267 3.80 17.76 -11.61
C PRO A 267 4.65 17.03 -12.67
N SER A 268 5.93 16.85 -12.38
CA SER A 268 6.86 16.13 -13.25
C SER A 268 6.45 14.66 -13.43
N PRO A 269 6.89 13.96 -14.50
CA PRO A 269 6.59 12.54 -14.70
C PRO A 269 6.97 11.68 -13.49
N ARG A 270 8.05 12.02 -12.79
CA ARG A 270 8.52 11.36 -11.58
C ARG A 270 7.54 11.51 -10.42
N ILE A 271 7.04 12.73 -10.16
CA ILE A 271 6.04 12.98 -9.12
C ILE A 271 4.73 12.26 -9.45
N ARG A 272 4.29 12.26 -10.72
CA ARG A 272 3.11 11.50 -11.16
C ARG A 272 3.27 10.00 -10.96
N ARG A 273 4.46 9.46 -11.27
CA ARG A 273 4.77 8.05 -11.03
C ARG A 273 4.69 7.70 -9.55
N ALA A 274 5.32 8.51 -8.68
CA ALA A 274 5.25 8.35 -7.24
C ALA A 274 3.79 8.40 -6.76
N ALA A 275 3.02 9.40 -7.18
CA ALA A 275 1.60 9.53 -6.84
C ALA A 275 0.78 8.29 -7.23
N GLN A 276 0.99 7.77 -8.43
CA GLN A 276 0.28 6.56 -8.91
C GLN A 276 0.61 5.33 -8.06
N VAL A 277 1.89 5.12 -7.73
CA VAL A 277 2.33 4.00 -6.91
C VAL A 277 1.79 4.11 -5.48
N LEU A 278 1.85 5.31 -4.89
CA LEU A 278 1.31 5.61 -3.56
C LEU A 278 -0.22 5.40 -3.51
N GLU A 279 -0.95 5.89 -4.51
CA GLU A 279 -2.40 5.71 -4.64
C GLU A 279 -2.78 4.23 -4.66
N GLN A 280 -2.08 3.42 -5.45
CA GLN A 280 -2.32 1.98 -5.53
C GLN A 280 -2.00 1.28 -4.21
N ALA A 281 -0.82 1.54 -3.62
CA ALA A 281 -0.37 0.87 -2.41
C ALA A 281 -1.22 1.24 -1.20
N LEU A 282 -1.42 2.55 -0.96
CA LEU A 282 -2.20 3.02 0.18
C LEU A 282 -3.69 2.72 0.02
N GLY A 283 -4.25 2.89 -1.18
CA GLY A 283 -5.64 2.52 -1.45
C GLY A 283 -5.90 1.03 -1.29
N ALA A 284 -4.96 0.15 -1.64
CA ALA A 284 -5.10 -1.28 -1.40
C ALA A 284 -5.09 -1.62 0.10
N ALA A 285 -4.22 -0.99 0.90
CA ALA A 285 -4.19 -1.15 2.35
C ALA A 285 -5.49 -0.66 2.99
N LEU A 286 -5.93 0.55 2.65
CA LEU A 286 -7.17 1.13 3.20
C LEU A 286 -8.38 0.25 2.90
N ARG A 287 -8.56 -0.24 1.67
CA ARG A 287 -9.66 -1.16 1.33
C ARG A 287 -9.62 -2.48 2.11
N ARG A 288 -8.44 -2.99 2.48
CA ARG A 288 -8.32 -4.16 3.37
C ARG A 288 -8.81 -3.82 4.78
N TRP A 289 -8.41 -2.66 5.29
CA TRP A 289 -8.75 -2.20 6.64
C TRP A 289 -10.22 -1.82 6.77
N GLU A 290 -10.82 -1.18 5.75
CA GLU A 290 -12.26 -0.90 5.71
C GLU A 290 -13.13 -2.15 5.88
N ARG A 291 -12.68 -3.31 5.37
CA ARG A 291 -13.41 -4.58 5.52
C ARG A 291 -13.33 -5.18 6.92
N ARG A 292 -12.49 -4.63 7.79
CA ARG A 292 -12.29 -5.09 9.18
C ARG A 292 -12.86 -4.11 10.21
N ALA A 293 -13.19 -2.90 9.80
CA ALA A 293 -13.79 -1.87 10.62
C ALA A 293 -15.29 -2.13 10.85
#